data_9330adfe413d7776fd42aab8a844c9f7
#
_entry.id   9330adfe413d7776fd42aab8a844c9f7
#
_cell.length_a   1.000
_cell.length_b   1.000
_cell.length_c   1.000
_cell.angle_alpha   90.00
_cell.angle_beta   90.00
_cell.angle_gamma   90.00
#
_symmetry.space_group_name_H-M   'P 1'
#
loop_
_entity.id
_entity.type
_entity.pdbx_description
1 polymer ?
#
loop_
_entity_poly.entity_id
_entity_poly.type
_entity_poly.pdbx_seq_one_letter_code
_entity_poly.pdbx_strand_id
1 'polypeptide(L)'
;MMSNSESGAMRIGTIRVYGTGGTKGANWEAFSNCFYNPGKNDMLPMENIWDANSRHAVCGFFFPQIWDYEPFIEDGNSLLFASWKDDYDKKRGAEKEKDAGEYNIYVGQRANSPNEAFTNTQENIFHSPELTNHINAIKYDKSNHFYEDGWYILNDGRVRFVTKQECIERAIFGSDRFHEYITDVPHNSKTDVHGCIREFYSPIPNDGSLYFISYDPYRVDKNKEEVSTKNSLASFQVWMRTNSKTPYMGKRLVASYCGRLDTMEAVDKLVLYACLRWNCKVLYEAGTGELVTNFKKWGYRDKLLKDPSSYINRSVDGPRITGYGIVIGDGDIKLEGMRMVRDFLYEIFGKTSDDTPIYRFNQIYD
;
A
#
# COMPACT_ATOMS: atom_id res chain seq x y z
N MET A 1 -7.31 -9.43 -31.48
CA MET A 1 -6.36 -10.53 -31.77
C MET A 1 -6.91 -11.94 -31.52
N MET A 2 -8.00 -12.12 -30.79
CA MET A 2 -8.54 -13.47 -30.50
C MET A 2 -9.35 -14.11 -31.63
N SER A 3 -9.90 -13.33 -32.56
CA SER A 3 -10.83 -13.83 -33.60
C SER A 3 -10.25 -14.84 -34.60
N ASN A 4 -8.92 -14.87 -34.78
CA ASN A 4 -8.29 -15.75 -35.78
C ASN A 4 -7.91 -17.13 -35.23
N SER A 5 -8.11 -17.39 -33.95
CA SER A 5 -7.82 -18.68 -33.31
C SER A 5 -9.05 -19.48 -32.92
N GLU A 6 -10.25 -18.97 -33.28
CA GLU A 6 -11.53 -19.59 -32.95
C GLU A 6 -12.33 -19.92 -34.22
N SER A 7 -12.96 -21.09 -34.25
CA SER A 7 -13.93 -21.48 -35.24
C SER A 7 -15.19 -21.97 -34.51
N GLY A 8 -16.21 -21.12 -34.48
CA GLY A 8 -17.38 -21.34 -33.67
C GLY A 8 -17.05 -21.36 -32.15
N ALA A 9 -17.43 -22.43 -31.47
CA ALA A 9 -17.15 -22.62 -30.04
C ALA A 9 -15.80 -23.33 -29.79
N MET A 10 -15.02 -23.64 -30.83
CA MET A 10 -13.76 -24.38 -30.73
C MET A 10 -12.56 -23.46 -30.94
N ARG A 11 -11.61 -23.55 -30.03
CA ARG A 11 -10.30 -22.93 -30.19
C ARG A 11 -9.42 -23.79 -31.08
N ILE A 12 -9.02 -23.27 -32.24
CA ILE A 12 -8.24 -23.97 -33.27
C ILE A 12 -6.78 -23.57 -33.36
N GLY A 13 -6.37 -22.58 -32.55
CA GLY A 13 -5.01 -22.05 -32.54
C GLY A 13 -4.48 -21.77 -31.16
N THR A 14 -3.17 -21.56 -31.06
CA THR A 14 -2.47 -21.15 -29.85
C THR A 14 -1.99 -19.70 -30.00
N ILE A 15 -2.34 -18.85 -29.04
CA ILE A 15 -1.82 -17.49 -28.96
C ILE A 15 -0.66 -17.48 -27.98
N ARG A 16 0.48 -16.94 -28.40
CA ARG A 16 1.64 -16.72 -27.54
C ARG A 16 1.86 -15.21 -27.38
N VAL A 17 2.02 -14.77 -26.16
CA VAL A 17 2.34 -13.36 -25.84
C VAL A 17 3.73 -13.32 -25.24
N TYR A 18 4.59 -12.52 -25.84
CA TYR A 18 5.98 -12.34 -25.42
C TYR A 18 6.17 -10.88 -25.01
N GLY A 19 7.02 -10.66 -24.01
CA GLY A 19 7.44 -9.33 -23.59
C GLY A 19 8.72 -9.39 -22.79
N THR A 20 9.44 -8.29 -22.76
CA THR A 20 10.58 -8.06 -21.88
C THR A 20 10.18 -7.06 -20.81
N GLY A 21 10.86 -7.09 -19.67
CA GLY A 21 10.78 -6.01 -18.68
C GLY A 21 11.18 -4.67 -19.31
N GLY A 22 10.69 -3.58 -18.77
CA GLY A 22 10.98 -2.26 -19.30
C GLY A 22 10.25 -1.13 -18.58
N THR A 23 10.29 0.06 -19.19
CA THR A 23 9.63 1.24 -18.66
C THR A 23 8.11 1.11 -18.68
N LYS A 24 7.47 1.52 -17.61
CA LYS A 24 6.01 1.49 -17.45
C LYS A 24 5.32 2.33 -18.53
N GLY A 25 4.46 1.67 -19.31
CA GLY A 25 3.55 2.29 -20.26
C GLY A 25 2.19 1.62 -20.20
N ALA A 26 1.19 2.10 -20.92
CA ALA A 26 -0.16 1.53 -20.90
C ALA A 26 -0.21 0.02 -21.17
N ASN A 27 0.67 -0.46 -22.03
CA ASN A 27 0.79 -1.88 -22.37
C ASN A 27 1.48 -2.71 -21.27
N TRP A 28 2.30 -2.08 -20.43
CA TRP A 28 3.00 -2.75 -19.34
C TRP A 28 2.05 -3.27 -18.26
N GLU A 29 1.07 -2.49 -17.87
CA GLU A 29 0.07 -2.90 -16.86
C GLU A 29 -0.80 -4.05 -17.38
N ALA A 30 -1.21 -3.99 -18.65
CA ALA A 30 -1.96 -5.05 -19.29
C ALA A 30 -1.15 -6.35 -19.35
N PHE A 31 0.13 -6.26 -19.73
CA PHE A 31 1.01 -7.41 -19.81
C PHE A 31 1.31 -8.01 -18.45
N SER A 32 1.61 -7.19 -17.44
CA SER A 32 1.81 -7.61 -16.06
C SER A 32 0.56 -8.30 -15.49
N ASN A 33 -0.63 -7.76 -15.76
CA ASN A 33 -1.88 -8.38 -15.36
C ASN A 33 -2.11 -9.74 -16.03
N CYS A 34 -1.82 -9.87 -17.33
CA CYS A 34 -1.87 -11.16 -18.03
C CYS A 34 -0.91 -12.16 -17.44
N PHE A 35 0.31 -11.72 -17.12
CA PHE A 35 1.36 -12.58 -16.59
C PHE A 35 1.04 -13.12 -15.19
N TYR A 36 0.61 -12.25 -14.26
CA TYR A 36 0.32 -12.65 -12.87
C TYR A 36 -1.11 -13.18 -12.64
N ASN A 37 -1.99 -13.06 -13.62
CA ASN A 37 -3.35 -13.64 -13.57
C ASN A 37 -3.65 -14.48 -14.82
N PRO A 38 -2.82 -15.49 -15.13
CA PRO A 38 -2.95 -16.22 -16.37
C PRO A 38 -4.33 -16.89 -16.52
N GLY A 39 -4.89 -17.46 -15.46
CA GLY A 39 -6.20 -18.10 -15.51
C GLY A 39 -7.37 -17.15 -15.83
N LYS A 40 -7.29 -15.88 -15.42
CA LYS A 40 -8.29 -14.86 -15.75
C LYS A 40 -8.20 -14.37 -17.20
N ASN A 41 -7.06 -14.59 -17.84
CA ASN A 41 -6.77 -14.18 -19.20
C ASN A 41 -6.73 -15.36 -20.18
N ASP A 42 -7.24 -16.50 -19.75
CA ASP A 42 -7.31 -17.75 -20.53
C ASP A 42 -5.93 -18.22 -21.03
N MET A 43 -4.92 -18.02 -20.20
CA MET A 43 -3.53 -18.39 -20.42
C MET A 43 -3.14 -19.57 -19.53
N LEU A 44 -2.14 -20.34 -19.95
CA LEU A 44 -1.62 -21.48 -19.17
C LEU A 44 -0.97 -20.98 -17.87
N PRO A 45 -1.48 -21.36 -16.70
CA PRO A 45 -0.86 -21.00 -15.42
C PRO A 45 0.35 -21.89 -15.14
N MET A 46 1.41 -21.29 -14.61
CA MET A 46 2.59 -21.99 -14.10
C MET A 46 2.84 -21.57 -12.67
N GLU A 47 3.43 -22.45 -11.87
CA GLU A 47 3.88 -22.10 -10.53
C GLU A 47 5.02 -21.07 -10.61
N ASN A 48 4.94 -20.01 -9.81
CA ASN A 48 6.00 -19.01 -9.72
C ASN A 48 7.15 -19.53 -8.84
N ILE A 49 8.10 -20.18 -9.45
CA ILE A 49 9.30 -20.72 -8.81
C ILE A 49 10.46 -19.72 -8.75
N TRP A 50 10.32 -18.57 -9.39
CA TRP A 50 11.41 -17.59 -9.57
C TRP A 50 11.44 -16.53 -8.47
N ASP A 51 10.30 -16.17 -7.90
CA ASP A 51 10.21 -15.18 -6.84
C ASP A 51 10.21 -15.87 -5.47
N ALA A 52 11.20 -15.59 -4.64
CA ALA A 52 11.45 -16.31 -3.38
C ALA A 52 10.25 -16.33 -2.41
N ASN A 53 9.42 -15.28 -2.42
CA ASN A 53 8.27 -15.10 -1.53
C ASN A 53 6.92 -15.45 -2.18
N SER A 54 6.93 -15.96 -3.41
CA SER A 54 5.72 -16.25 -4.19
C SER A 54 5.59 -17.72 -4.57
N ARG A 55 6.19 -18.63 -3.82
CA ARG A 55 6.27 -20.07 -4.15
C ARG A 55 4.92 -20.76 -4.43
N HIS A 56 3.82 -20.19 -3.98
CA HIS A 56 2.48 -20.74 -4.21
C HIS A 56 1.64 -19.89 -5.19
N ALA A 57 2.20 -18.81 -5.71
CA ALA A 57 1.53 -18.00 -6.70
C ALA A 57 1.70 -18.62 -8.10
N VAL A 58 0.65 -18.55 -8.90
CA VAL A 58 0.70 -18.92 -10.32
C VAL A 58 1.02 -17.67 -11.17
N CYS A 59 1.77 -17.87 -12.25
CA CYS A 59 2.11 -16.81 -13.21
C CYS A 59 2.23 -17.38 -14.62
N GLY A 60 2.56 -16.54 -15.60
CA GLY A 60 3.01 -16.98 -16.91
C GLY A 60 4.43 -17.59 -16.84
N PHE A 61 4.87 -18.20 -17.93
CA PHE A 61 6.25 -18.70 -18.01
C PHE A 61 7.24 -17.54 -18.03
N PHE A 62 8.25 -17.60 -17.17
CA PHE A 62 9.32 -16.62 -17.10
C PHE A 62 10.65 -17.23 -17.52
N PHE A 63 11.43 -16.49 -18.29
CA PHE A 63 12.76 -16.88 -18.74
C PHE A 63 13.81 -15.95 -18.11
N PRO A 64 14.52 -16.39 -17.05
CA PRO A 64 15.57 -15.61 -16.41
C PRO A 64 16.73 -15.29 -17.34
N GLN A 65 17.30 -14.08 -17.23
CA GLN A 65 18.47 -13.67 -18.02
C GLN A 65 19.66 -14.63 -17.85
N ILE A 66 19.84 -15.20 -16.65
CA ILE A 66 20.95 -16.13 -16.38
C ILE A 66 20.82 -17.46 -17.14
N TRP A 67 19.67 -17.76 -17.73
CA TRP A 67 19.50 -18.97 -18.54
C TRP A 67 20.05 -18.83 -19.95
N ASP A 68 20.25 -17.60 -20.43
CA ASP A 68 20.84 -17.30 -21.73
C ASP A 68 21.87 -16.18 -21.58
N TYR A 69 22.94 -16.48 -20.85
CA TYR A 69 23.92 -15.49 -20.45
C TYR A 69 25.30 -15.81 -21.01
N GLU A 70 25.58 -15.25 -22.16
CA GLU A 70 26.95 -15.34 -22.70
C GLU A 70 27.95 -14.53 -21.83
N PRO A 71 29.17 -15.00 -21.61
CA PRO A 71 29.84 -16.14 -22.24
C PRO A 71 29.73 -17.49 -21.51
N PHE A 72 28.77 -17.64 -20.59
CA PHE A 72 28.62 -18.82 -19.72
C PHE A 72 27.62 -19.84 -20.31
N ILE A 73 27.72 -20.10 -21.59
CA ILE A 73 26.99 -21.16 -22.29
C ILE A 73 28.01 -22.16 -22.83
N GLU A 74 27.89 -23.44 -22.48
CA GLU A 74 28.72 -24.53 -22.91
C GLU A 74 27.84 -25.61 -23.53
N ASP A 75 28.13 -26.02 -24.76
CA ASP A 75 27.36 -27.04 -25.50
C ASP A 75 25.83 -26.81 -25.51
N GLY A 76 25.42 -25.53 -25.58
CA GLY A 76 24.01 -25.14 -25.51
C GLY A 76 23.38 -25.20 -24.11
N ASN A 77 24.15 -25.46 -23.07
CA ASN A 77 23.72 -25.47 -21.67
C ASN A 77 24.24 -24.26 -20.92
N SER A 78 23.37 -23.60 -20.17
CA SER A 78 23.75 -22.45 -19.33
C SER A 78 24.46 -22.91 -18.06
N LEU A 79 25.64 -22.34 -17.80
CA LEU A 79 26.37 -22.51 -16.55
C LEU A 79 25.79 -21.59 -15.47
N LEU A 80 24.63 -21.95 -14.91
CA LEU A 80 23.79 -21.08 -14.10
C LEU A 80 24.51 -20.42 -12.92
N PHE A 81 25.38 -21.15 -12.22
CA PHE A 81 26.11 -20.60 -11.10
C PHE A 81 27.13 -19.54 -11.53
N ALA A 82 27.86 -19.78 -12.63
CA ALA A 82 28.83 -18.83 -13.16
C ALA A 82 28.13 -17.57 -13.71
N SER A 83 27.03 -17.75 -14.42
CA SER A 83 26.17 -16.67 -14.94
C SER A 83 25.63 -15.80 -13.81
N TRP A 84 25.09 -16.44 -12.79
CA TRP A 84 24.56 -15.76 -11.62
C TRP A 84 25.64 -14.95 -10.90
N LYS A 85 26.81 -15.57 -10.66
CA LYS A 85 27.93 -14.90 -9.98
C LYS A 85 28.46 -13.71 -10.77
N ASP A 86 28.60 -13.82 -12.10
CA ASP A 86 29.08 -12.71 -12.92
C ASP A 86 28.05 -11.56 -12.97
N ASP A 87 26.76 -11.87 -13.10
CA ASP A 87 25.71 -10.87 -13.12
C ASP A 87 25.62 -10.11 -11.78
N TYR A 88 25.55 -10.81 -10.66
CA TYR A 88 25.37 -10.18 -9.34
C TYR A 88 26.65 -9.52 -8.81
N ASP A 89 27.80 -10.18 -8.90
CA ASP A 89 29.03 -9.67 -8.28
C ASP A 89 29.68 -8.55 -9.12
N LYS A 90 29.62 -8.66 -10.44
CA LYS A 90 30.31 -7.71 -11.32
C LYS A 90 29.38 -6.68 -11.93
N LYS A 91 28.38 -7.13 -12.69
CA LYS A 91 27.57 -6.21 -13.50
C LYS A 91 26.57 -5.44 -12.66
N ARG A 92 25.76 -6.11 -11.85
CA ARG A 92 24.80 -5.46 -10.97
C ARG A 92 25.47 -4.62 -9.90
N GLY A 93 26.61 -5.08 -9.37
CA GLY A 93 27.44 -4.32 -8.43
C GLY A 93 27.89 -2.99 -9.03
N ALA A 94 28.47 -3.04 -10.23
CA ALA A 94 28.94 -1.86 -10.93
C ALA A 94 27.82 -0.87 -11.29
N GLU A 95 26.64 -1.35 -11.71
CA GLU A 95 25.48 -0.49 -12.00
C GLU A 95 24.90 0.16 -10.71
N LYS A 96 24.89 -0.58 -9.60
CA LYS A 96 24.42 -0.09 -8.31
C LYS A 96 25.26 1.07 -7.76
N GLU A 97 26.56 1.10 -8.08
CA GLU A 97 27.48 2.18 -7.69
C GLU A 97 27.27 3.49 -8.47
N LYS A 98 26.63 3.44 -9.65
CA LYS A 98 26.43 4.61 -10.49
C LYS A 98 25.22 5.42 -10.06
N ASP A 99 24.04 4.93 -10.31
CA ASP A 99 22.76 5.58 -10.03
C ASP A 99 21.65 4.55 -9.79
N ALA A 100 20.78 4.82 -8.81
CA ALA A 100 19.69 3.91 -8.49
C ALA A 100 18.66 3.76 -9.62
N GLY A 101 18.43 4.80 -10.42
CA GLY A 101 17.53 4.77 -11.56
C GLY A 101 18.09 3.90 -12.69
N GLU A 102 19.37 4.09 -13.04
CA GLU A 102 20.07 3.28 -14.04
C GLU A 102 20.17 1.81 -13.63
N TYR A 103 20.44 1.56 -12.35
CA TYR A 103 20.43 0.20 -11.80
C TYR A 103 19.07 -0.48 -11.97
N ASN A 104 17.97 0.20 -11.65
CA ASN A 104 16.64 -0.36 -11.80
C ASN A 104 16.27 -0.65 -13.26
N ILE A 105 16.67 0.24 -14.20
CA ILE A 105 16.50 0.02 -15.63
C ILE A 105 17.29 -1.22 -16.08
N TYR A 106 18.54 -1.33 -15.66
CA TYR A 106 19.39 -2.47 -15.97
C TYR A 106 18.77 -3.79 -15.48
N VAL A 107 18.36 -3.83 -14.21
CA VAL A 107 17.73 -5.01 -13.60
C VAL A 107 16.41 -5.36 -14.26
N GLY A 108 15.57 -4.38 -14.57
CA GLY A 108 14.29 -4.60 -15.26
C GLY A 108 14.42 -5.15 -16.68
N GLN A 109 15.46 -4.72 -17.41
CA GLN A 109 15.76 -5.22 -18.76
C GLN A 109 16.44 -6.58 -18.76
N ARG A 110 17.15 -6.93 -17.69
CA ARG A 110 17.93 -8.16 -17.51
C ARG A 110 17.49 -8.90 -16.25
N ALA A 111 16.19 -9.14 -16.18
CA ALA A 111 15.55 -9.69 -15.01
C ALA A 111 15.89 -11.17 -14.82
N ASN A 112 16.17 -11.56 -13.58
CA ASN A 112 16.33 -12.94 -13.17
C ASN A 112 15.09 -13.47 -12.43
N SER A 113 14.14 -12.60 -12.16
CA SER A 113 12.83 -12.96 -11.61
C SER A 113 11.70 -12.10 -12.21
N PRO A 114 10.45 -12.58 -12.18
CA PRO A 114 9.30 -11.78 -12.61
C PRO A 114 9.18 -10.45 -11.88
N ASN A 115 9.45 -10.42 -10.59
CA ASN A 115 9.43 -9.20 -9.80
C ASN A 115 10.42 -8.15 -10.33
N GLU A 116 11.61 -8.57 -10.76
CA GLU A 116 12.58 -7.67 -11.38
C GLU A 116 12.10 -7.17 -12.75
N ALA A 117 11.53 -8.04 -13.58
CA ALA A 117 11.02 -7.69 -14.91
C ALA A 117 9.87 -6.70 -14.88
N PHE A 118 8.99 -6.84 -13.89
CA PHE A 118 7.84 -5.96 -13.68
C PHE A 118 8.12 -4.84 -12.68
N THR A 119 9.38 -4.63 -12.38
CA THR A 119 9.85 -3.50 -11.58
C THR A 119 9.53 -2.19 -12.30
N ASN A 120 8.87 -1.27 -11.60
CA ASN A 120 8.55 0.05 -12.15
C ASN A 120 9.83 0.91 -12.20
N THR A 121 10.44 1.03 -13.38
CA THR A 121 11.68 1.78 -13.59
C THR A 121 11.47 3.31 -13.74
N GLN A 122 10.24 3.79 -13.77
CA GLN A 122 10.01 5.24 -13.69
C GLN A 122 10.35 5.73 -12.29
N GLU A 123 10.77 6.99 -12.18
CA GLU A 123 11.17 7.75 -10.98
C GLU A 123 10.28 7.57 -9.74
N ASN A 124 9.97 6.34 -9.41
CA ASN A 124 9.25 6.01 -8.21
C ASN A 124 10.25 5.96 -7.05
N ILE A 125 10.26 7.00 -6.25
CA ILE A 125 11.14 7.13 -5.10
C ILE A 125 10.96 5.99 -4.06
N PHE A 126 9.89 5.22 -4.16
CA PHE A 126 9.58 4.07 -3.28
C PHE A 126 9.98 2.72 -3.85
N HIS A 127 10.63 2.70 -5.03
CA HIS A 127 10.84 1.45 -5.73
C HIS A 127 12.12 0.76 -5.24
N SER A 128 11.96 -0.47 -4.72
CA SER A 128 13.05 -1.43 -4.54
C SER A 128 12.53 -2.85 -4.68
N PRO A 129 13.37 -3.79 -5.12
CA PRO A 129 13.04 -5.21 -5.14
C PRO A 129 12.59 -5.74 -3.77
N GLU A 130 13.26 -5.30 -2.70
CA GLU A 130 12.96 -5.71 -1.33
C GLU A 130 11.55 -5.28 -0.91
N LEU A 131 11.16 -4.04 -1.20
CA LEU A 131 9.81 -3.55 -0.91
C LEU A 131 8.76 -4.31 -1.73
N THR A 132 9.04 -4.57 -3.02
CA THR A 132 8.15 -5.36 -3.88
C THR A 132 7.97 -6.78 -3.35
N ASN A 133 9.06 -7.42 -2.93
CA ASN A 133 9.01 -8.75 -2.32
C ASN A 133 8.18 -8.76 -1.03
N HIS A 134 8.32 -7.72 -0.20
CA HIS A 134 7.54 -7.58 1.04
C HIS A 134 6.04 -7.40 0.74
N ILE A 135 5.67 -6.54 -0.21
CA ILE A 135 4.28 -6.35 -0.65
C ILE A 135 3.69 -7.67 -1.16
N ASN A 136 4.45 -8.43 -1.94
CA ASN A 136 4.01 -9.72 -2.43
C ASN A 136 3.85 -10.73 -1.28
N ALA A 137 4.75 -10.74 -0.31
CA ALA A 137 4.63 -11.60 0.87
C ALA A 137 3.35 -11.30 1.66
N ILE A 138 3.05 -10.02 1.91
CA ILE A 138 1.80 -9.61 2.56
C ILE A 138 0.59 -10.07 1.74
N LYS A 139 0.62 -9.88 0.43
CA LYS A 139 -0.51 -10.17 -0.45
C LYS A 139 -0.84 -11.65 -0.56
N TYR A 140 0.18 -12.52 -0.55
CA TYR A 140 0.03 -13.95 -0.82
C TYR A 140 0.18 -14.84 0.40
N ASP A 141 0.85 -14.41 1.44
CA ASP A 141 1.04 -15.16 2.68
C ASP A 141 0.07 -14.71 3.77
N LYS A 142 -1.08 -15.37 3.81
CA LYS A 142 -2.12 -15.09 4.81
C LYS A 142 -1.70 -15.48 6.24
N SER A 143 -0.64 -16.24 6.43
CA SER A 143 -0.14 -16.62 7.77
C SER A 143 0.48 -15.43 8.52
N ASN A 144 0.87 -14.38 7.78
CA ASN A 144 1.45 -13.15 8.33
C ASN A 144 0.41 -12.06 8.67
N HIS A 145 -0.87 -12.38 8.64
CA HIS A 145 -1.93 -11.42 8.95
C HIS A 145 -2.12 -11.32 10.47
N PHE A 146 -1.48 -10.34 11.10
CA PHE A 146 -1.57 -10.05 12.54
C PHE A 146 -2.55 -8.91 12.82
N TYR A 147 -3.74 -8.94 12.24
CA TYR A 147 -4.75 -7.92 12.41
C TYR A 147 -6.13 -8.50 12.63
N GLU A 148 -7.00 -7.67 13.19
CA GLU A 148 -8.43 -7.96 13.28
C GLU A 148 -9.22 -6.90 12.52
N ASP A 149 -10.14 -7.34 11.66
CA ASP A 149 -11.07 -6.47 10.96
C ASP A 149 -12.35 -6.29 11.80
N GLY A 150 -12.87 -5.06 11.84
CA GLY A 150 -14.03 -4.74 12.65
C GLY A 150 -14.49 -3.29 12.52
N TRP A 151 -15.12 -2.80 13.58
CA TRP A 151 -15.71 -1.47 13.59
C TRP A 151 -15.60 -0.77 14.93
N TYR A 152 -15.64 0.57 14.93
CA TYR A 152 -15.71 1.36 16.16
C TYR A 152 -17.17 1.68 16.51
N ILE A 153 -17.56 1.33 17.72
CA ILE A 153 -18.88 1.68 18.27
C ILE A 153 -18.73 2.51 19.55
N LEU A 154 -19.65 3.44 19.73
CA LEU A 154 -19.76 4.19 20.99
C LEU A 154 -20.73 3.44 21.90
N ASN A 155 -20.23 2.99 23.05
CA ASN A 155 -21.03 2.34 24.08
C ASN A 155 -20.70 2.98 25.45
N ASP A 156 -21.72 3.44 26.16
CA ASP A 156 -21.59 4.07 27.49
C ASP A 156 -20.51 5.17 27.56
N GLY A 157 -20.45 6.02 26.53
CA GLY A 157 -19.48 7.12 26.41
C GLY A 157 -18.05 6.70 26.10
N ARG A 158 -17.79 5.41 25.85
CA ARG A 158 -16.48 4.88 25.45
C ARG A 158 -16.54 4.25 24.07
N VAL A 159 -15.50 4.47 23.30
CA VAL A 159 -15.36 3.82 22.00
C VAL A 159 -14.70 2.46 22.17
N ARG A 160 -15.36 1.42 21.66
CA ARG A 160 -14.86 0.05 21.60
C ARG A 160 -14.62 -0.34 20.16
N PHE A 161 -13.61 -1.15 19.95
CA PHE A 161 -13.46 -1.93 18.72
C PHE A 161 -14.27 -3.21 18.88
N VAL A 162 -15.03 -3.54 17.86
CA VAL A 162 -15.87 -4.72 17.77
C VAL A 162 -15.39 -5.48 16.53
N THR A 163 -15.00 -6.73 16.72
CA THR A 163 -14.52 -7.57 15.62
C THR A 163 -15.63 -7.83 14.61
N LYS A 164 -15.26 -8.16 13.38
CA LYS A 164 -16.21 -8.55 12.34
C LYS A 164 -17.14 -9.68 12.82
N GLN A 165 -16.58 -10.66 13.50
CA GLN A 165 -17.34 -11.77 14.09
C GLN A 165 -18.40 -11.29 15.12
N GLU A 166 -17.98 -10.42 16.05
CA GLU A 166 -18.86 -9.86 17.07
C GLU A 166 -19.95 -8.97 16.45
N CYS A 167 -19.64 -8.24 15.37
CA CYS A 167 -20.64 -7.45 14.64
C CYS A 167 -21.74 -8.33 14.04
N ILE A 168 -21.37 -9.49 13.50
CA ILE A 168 -22.30 -10.47 12.95
C ILE A 168 -23.18 -11.03 14.04
N GLU A 169 -22.57 -11.57 15.10
CA GLU A 169 -23.27 -12.23 16.19
C GLU A 169 -24.26 -11.31 16.92
N ARG A 170 -23.93 -10.04 17.05
CA ARG A 170 -24.78 -9.04 17.75
C ARG A 170 -25.70 -8.25 16.84
N ALA A 171 -25.67 -8.50 15.53
CA ALA A 171 -26.41 -7.72 14.53
C ALA A 171 -26.32 -6.20 14.74
N ILE A 172 -25.09 -5.69 15.03
CA ILE A 172 -24.84 -4.30 15.47
C ILE A 172 -25.36 -3.27 14.46
N PHE A 173 -25.37 -3.61 13.16
CA PHE A 173 -25.87 -2.76 12.10
C PHE A 173 -27.26 -3.16 11.59
N GLY A 174 -27.92 -4.14 12.26
CA GLY A 174 -29.10 -4.82 11.74
C GLY A 174 -28.72 -5.90 10.72
N SER A 175 -29.59 -6.90 10.56
CA SER A 175 -29.33 -8.06 9.69
C SER A 175 -29.07 -7.69 8.24
N ASP A 176 -29.70 -6.60 7.77
CA ASP A 176 -29.69 -6.21 6.34
C ASP A 176 -28.55 -5.26 5.98
N ARG A 177 -27.94 -4.59 6.97
CA ARG A 177 -26.87 -3.59 6.75
C ARG A 177 -25.47 -4.08 7.06
N PHE A 178 -25.33 -5.28 7.60
CA PHE A 178 -24.04 -5.82 7.99
C PHE A 178 -23.05 -5.87 6.83
N HIS A 179 -23.49 -6.29 5.65
CA HIS A 179 -22.65 -6.37 4.45
C HIS A 179 -22.31 -5.00 3.84
N GLU A 180 -23.03 -3.96 4.23
CA GLU A 180 -22.79 -2.60 3.72
C GLU A 180 -21.63 -1.89 4.43
N TYR A 181 -21.33 -2.25 5.69
CA TYR A 181 -20.40 -1.50 6.54
C TYR A 181 -19.13 -2.23 6.95
N ILE A 182 -19.06 -3.54 6.76
CA ILE A 182 -17.87 -4.31 7.12
C ILE A 182 -17.48 -5.21 5.96
N THR A 183 -16.67 -4.67 5.11
CA THR A 183 -16.18 -5.30 3.91
C THR A 183 -14.69 -5.59 4.03
N ASP A 184 -14.16 -6.51 3.24
CA ASP A 184 -12.76 -6.90 3.32
C ASP A 184 -11.83 -5.80 2.78
N VAL A 185 -10.62 -5.73 3.30
CA VAL A 185 -9.56 -4.84 2.84
C VAL A 185 -8.44 -5.67 2.17
N PRO A 186 -7.86 -5.24 1.07
CA PRO A 186 -8.23 -4.12 0.22
C PRO A 186 -9.50 -4.42 -0.59
N HIS A 187 -10.42 -3.49 -0.57
CA HIS A 187 -11.66 -3.64 -1.28
C HIS A 187 -11.53 -3.23 -2.75
N ASN A 188 -12.32 -3.86 -3.58
CA ASN A 188 -12.44 -3.46 -4.96
C ASN A 188 -13.38 -2.24 -5.02
N SER A 189 -12.85 -1.10 -5.40
CA SER A 189 -13.57 0.19 -5.48
C SER A 189 -14.86 0.19 -6.31
N LYS A 190 -15.15 -0.89 -7.06
CA LYS A 190 -16.38 -1.01 -7.85
C LYS A 190 -17.51 -1.72 -7.12
N THR A 191 -17.17 -2.63 -6.20
CA THR A 191 -18.15 -3.52 -5.56
C THR A 191 -18.17 -3.38 -4.04
N ASP A 192 -17.14 -2.79 -3.46
CA ASP A 192 -16.92 -2.76 -2.02
C ASP A 192 -16.25 -1.45 -1.63
N VAL A 193 -17.05 -0.46 -1.27
CA VAL A 193 -16.58 0.91 -1.02
C VAL A 193 -16.58 1.28 0.46
N HIS A 194 -17.31 0.57 1.32
CA HIS A 194 -17.46 0.98 2.72
C HIS A 194 -16.20 0.73 3.54
N GLY A 195 -15.50 -0.37 3.29
CA GLY A 195 -14.31 -0.75 4.03
C GLY A 195 -14.60 -1.20 5.46
N CYS A 196 -13.54 -1.56 6.18
CA CYS A 196 -13.58 -1.85 7.61
C CYS A 196 -12.40 -1.20 8.32
N ILE A 197 -12.45 -1.15 9.65
CA ILE A 197 -11.30 -0.79 10.45
C ILE A 197 -10.46 -2.02 10.67
N ARG A 198 -9.17 -1.91 10.45
CA ARG A 198 -8.18 -2.92 10.73
C ARG A 198 -7.36 -2.50 11.93
N GLU A 199 -7.40 -3.27 13.04
CA GLU A 199 -6.52 -3.08 14.19
C GLU A 199 -5.40 -4.13 14.17
N PHE A 200 -4.14 -3.66 14.21
CA PHE A 200 -2.96 -4.51 14.35
C PHE A 200 -2.59 -4.71 15.81
N TYR A 201 -2.94 -3.74 16.67
CA TYR A 201 -2.65 -3.75 18.10
C TYR A 201 -3.80 -3.11 18.84
N SER A 202 -4.02 -3.53 20.08
CA SER A 202 -4.95 -2.84 20.99
C SER A 202 -4.28 -1.59 21.58
N PRO A 203 -5.04 -0.50 21.83
CA PRO A 203 -4.49 0.69 22.45
C PRO A 203 -4.04 0.42 23.88
N ILE A 204 -2.86 0.91 24.24
CA ILE A 204 -2.38 0.95 25.62
C ILE A 204 -2.73 2.28 26.27
N PRO A 205 -2.95 2.32 27.60
CA PRO A 205 -3.24 3.56 28.31
C PRO A 205 -2.14 4.61 28.09
N ASN A 206 -2.53 5.82 27.74
CA ASN A 206 -1.60 6.91 27.42
C ASN A 206 -2.19 8.28 27.78
N ASP A 207 -1.34 9.29 27.81
CA ASP A 207 -1.66 10.69 28.12
C ASP A 207 -2.09 11.53 26.89
N GLY A 208 -2.31 10.89 25.74
CA GLY A 208 -2.67 11.55 24.49
C GLY A 208 -1.47 11.90 23.61
N SER A 209 -0.24 11.57 24.02
CA SER A 209 0.99 11.87 23.25
C SER A 209 1.52 10.66 22.45
N LEU A 210 1.06 9.43 22.79
CA LEU A 210 1.60 8.21 22.24
C LEU A 210 1.17 7.95 20.79
N TYR A 211 -0.07 8.28 20.44
CA TYR A 211 -0.62 8.02 19.12
C TYR A 211 -0.92 9.31 18.36
N PHE A 212 -1.03 9.19 17.05
CA PHE A 212 -1.58 10.23 16.19
C PHE A 212 -2.28 9.59 14.99
N ILE A 213 -3.20 10.33 14.38
CA ILE A 213 -3.92 9.90 13.19
C ILE A 213 -3.50 10.78 12.02
N SER A 214 -3.20 10.18 10.88
CA SER A 214 -3.19 10.83 9.58
C SER A 214 -4.50 10.53 8.87
N TYR A 215 -5.14 11.53 8.26
CA TYR A 215 -6.43 11.39 7.60
C TYR A 215 -6.47 12.13 6.28
N ASP A 216 -6.81 11.40 5.23
CA ASP A 216 -7.06 11.89 3.88
C ASP A 216 -8.57 11.74 3.57
N PRO A 217 -9.35 12.83 3.59
CA PRO A 217 -10.78 12.79 3.27
C PRO A 217 -10.99 12.72 1.74
N TYR A 218 -12.01 12.02 1.28
CA TYR A 218 -12.39 12.10 -0.12
C TYR A 218 -13.08 13.43 -0.45
N ARG A 219 -12.97 13.89 -1.72
CA ARG A 219 -13.64 15.10 -2.18
C ARG A 219 -15.11 14.83 -2.49
N VAL A 220 -15.99 15.67 -1.99
CA VAL A 220 -17.39 15.73 -2.40
C VAL A 220 -17.53 16.88 -3.39
N ASP A 221 -17.84 16.59 -4.66
CA ASP A 221 -18.16 17.62 -5.65
C ASP A 221 -19.54 18.23 -5.30
N LYS A 222 -19.53 19.44 -4.75
CA LYS A 222 -20.73 20.17 -4.30
C LYS A 222 -21.71 20.48 -5.44
N ASN A 223 -21.30 20.33 -6.71
CA ASN A 223 -22.08 20.75 -7.90
C ASN A 223 -22.61 19.59 -8.74
N LYS A 224 -22.46 18.33 -8.30
CA LYS A 224 -22.98 17.18 -9.05
C LYS A 224 -23.90 16.37 -8.14
N GLU A 225 -25.21 16.46 -8.44
CA GLU A 225 -26.23 15.53 -7.93
C GLU A 225 -26.01 14.08 -8.44
N GLU A 226 -25.12 13.89 -9.42
CA GLU A 226 -24.72 12.58 -9.88
C GLU A 226 -23.59 12.04 -8.97
N VAL A 227 -23.82 10.87 -8.41
CA VAL A 227 -22.82 10.04 -7.73
C VAL A 227 -21.61 9.96 -8.66
N SER A 228 -20.58 10.75 -8.36
CA SER A 228 -19.34 10.77 -9.14
C SER A 228 -18.83 9.33 -9.23
N THR A 229 -18.78 8.79 -10.44
CA THR A 229 -18.21 7.46 -10.74
C THR A 229 -16.71 7.39 -10.49
N LYS A 230 -16.08 8.48 -10.07
CA LYS A 230 -14.71 8.53 -9.58
C LYS A 230 -14.72 8.27 -8.07
N ASN A 231 -14.51 7.02 -7.73
CA ASN A 231 -14.58 6.48 -6.38
C ASN A 231 -13.32 6.84 -5.57
N SER A 232 -13.11 8.11 -5.21
CA SER A 232 -12.12 8.47 -4.20
C SER A 232 -12.58 7.91 -2.85
N LEU A 233 -11.69 7.23 -2.16
CA LEU A 233 -11.91 6.70 -0.82
C LEU A 233 -11.31 7.65 0.22
N ALA A 234 -11.88 7.68 1.42
CA ALA A 234 -11.22 8.26 2.57
C ALA A 234 -10.26 7.23 3.16
N SER A 235 -9.16 7.72 3.71
CA SER A 235 -8.20 6.85 4.38
C SER A 235 -7.70 7.50 5.67
N PHE A 236 -7.67 6.74 6.76
CA PHE A 236 -6.94 7.16 7.94
C PHE A 236 -6.06 6.04 8.48
N GLN A 237 -4.93 6.44 9.05
CA GLN A 237 -3.98 5.55 9.71
C GLN A 237 -3.70 6.05 11.11
N VAL A 238 -3.69 5.14 12.07
CA VAL A 238 -3.29 5.40 13.45
C VAL A 238 -1.87 4.90 13.66
N TRP A 239 -0.98 5.80 14.07
CA TRP A 239 0.42 5.52 14.26
C TRP A 239 0.83 5.65 15.72
N MET A 240 1.67 4.73 16.19
CA MET A 240 2.31 4.80 17.50
C MET A 240 3.64 5.55 17.37
N ARG A 241 3.84 6.55 18.22
CA ARG A 241 5.11 7.29 18.34
C ARG A 241 6.11 6.52 19.19
N THR A 242 7.39 6.73 18.94
CA THR A 242 8.43 6.32 19.87
C THR A 242 8.41 7.22 21.09
N ASN A 243 8.39 6.65 22.28
CA ASN A 243 8.59 7.37 23.54
C ASN A 243 9.42 6.51 24.53
N SER A 244 9.74 7.07 25.69
CA SER A 244 10.52 6.38 26.72
C SER A 244 9.87 5.10 27.27
N LYS A 245 8.54 4.99 27.20
CA LYS A 245 7.77 3.82 27.66
C LYS A 245 7.68 2.72 26.60
N THR A 246 7.83 3.07 25.32
CA THR A 246 7.67 2.15 24.19
C THR A 246 8.83 2.29 23.17
N PRO A 247 10.10 2.25 23.61
CA PRO A 247 11.24 2.56 22.75
C PRO A 247 11.39 1.58 21.57
N TYR A 248 10.99 0.33 21.73
CA TYR A 248 11.08 -0.71 20.69
C TYR A 248 9.80 -0.89 19.87
N MET A 249 8.69 -0.29 20.28
CA MET A 249 7.38 -0.42 19.61
C MET A 249 6.98 0.83 18.82
N GLY A 250 7.74 1.89 18.87
CA GLY A 250 7.42 3.14 18.20
C GLY A 250 7.51 3.09 16.69
N LYS A 251 6.91 4.10 16.04
CA LYS A 251 6.83 4.21 14.58
C LYS A 251 6.09 3.03 13.92
N ARG A 252 5.05 2.51 14.55
CA ARG A 252 4.23 1.41 14.03
C ARG A 252 2.85 1.89 13.62
N LEU A 253 2.36 1.34 12.54
CA LEU A 253 0.96 1.39 12.19
C LEU A 253 0.20 0.48 13.17
N VAL A 254 -0.82 1.01 13.84
CA VAL A 254 -1.58 0.26 14.86
C VAL A 254 -3.03 0.07 14.50
N ALA A 255 -3.58 0.92 13.63
CA ALA A 255 -4.87 0.72 13.00
C ALA A 255 -4.95 1.48 11.68
N SER A 256 -5.77 1.00 10.76
CA SER A 256 -6.04 1.65 9.48
C SER A 256 -7.52 1.56 9.11
N TYR A 257 -7.93 2.46 8.24
CA TYR A 257 -9.21 2.44 7.55
C TYR A 257 -9.03 2.99 6.15
N CYS A 258 -9.64 2.34 5.18
CA CYS A 258 -9.78 2.85 3.83
C CYS A 258 -11.16 2.50 3.32
N GLY A 259 -11.96 3.51 2.95
CA GLY A 259 -13.32 3.26 2.50
C GLY A 259 -14.11 4.53 2.23
N ARG A 260 -15.36 4.36 1.84
CA ARG A 260 -16.28 5.45 1.56
C ARG A 260 -17.63 5.14 2.18
N LEU A 261 -17.97 5.82 3.24
CA LEU A 261 -19.32 5.76 3.82
C LEU A 261 -20.27 6.66 3.04
N ASP A 262 -21.58 6.53 3.30
CA ASP A 262 -22.64 7.27 2.60
C ASP A 262 -22.46 8.78 2.69
N THR A 263 -21.89 9.28 3.78
CA THR A 263 -21.66 10.71 4.01
C THR A 263 -20.27 10.98 4.57
N MET A 264 -19.72 12.16 4.26
CA MET A 264 -18.47 12.63 4.89
C MET A 264 -18.62 12.77 6.40
N GLU A 265 -19.78 13.20 6.89
CA GLU A 265 -20.05 13.30 8.34
C GLU A 265 -19.90 11.93 9.03
N ALA A 266 -20.31 10.85 8.37
CA ALA A 266 -20.15 9.50 8.90
C ALA A 266 -18.67 9.09 8.98
N VAL A 267 -17.85 9.42 7.96
CA VAL A 267 -16.41 9.18 7.98
C VAL A 267 -15.72 10.03 9.06
N ASP A 268 -16.06 11.33 9.13
CA ASP A 268 -15.53 12.24 10.15
C ASP A 268 -15.84 11.75 11.57
N LYS A 269 -17.04 11.17 11.77
CA LYS A 269 -17.44 10.56 13.04
C LYS A 269 -16.62 9.32 13.35
N LEU A 270 -16.30 8.52 12.35
CA LEU A 270 -15.42 7.36 12.50
C LEU A 270 -14.00 7.79 12.90
N VAL A 271 -13.48 8.86 12.29
CA VAL A 271 -12.19 9.48 12.68
C VAL A 271 -12.25 9.99 14.12
N LEU A 272 -13.36 10.61 14.55
CA LEU A 272 -13.53 11.01 15.94
C LEU A 272 -13.50 9.80 16.88
N TYR A 273 -14.16 8.71 16.51
CA TYR A 273 -14.12 7.48 17.31
C TYR A 273 -12.70 6.91 17.41
N ALA A 274 -11.93 6.95 16.31
CA ALA A 274 -10.52 6.60 16.37
C ALA A 274 -9.73 7.51 17.32
N CYS A 275 -9.94 8.83 17.29
CA CYS A 275 -9.30 9.77 18.23
C CYS A 275 -9.63 9.45 19.68
N LEU A 276 -10.87 9.06 19.98
CA LEU A 276 -11.32 8.73 21.33
C LEU A 276 -10.76 7.37 21.80
N ARG A 277 -10.81 6.36 20.94
CA ARG A 277 -10.29 5.02 21.27
C ARG A 277 -8.78 5.03 21.53
N TRP A 278 -8.02 5.73 20.73
CA TRP A 278 -6.55 5.80 20.81
C TRP A 278 -6.07 6.95 21.70
N ASN A 279 -6.97 7.75 22.25
CA ASN A 279 -6.65 8.97 23.00
C ASN A 279 -5.61 9.82 22.27
N CYS A 280 -5.93 10.29 21.07
CA CYS A 280 -4.97 11.00 20.22
C CYS A 280 -5.61 12.15 19.45
N LYS A 281 -4.81 12.81 18.64
CA LYS A 281 -5.24 13.89 17.75
C LYS A 281 -5.04 13.48 16.29
N VAL A 282 -5.80 14.11 15.39
CA VAL A 282 -5.76 13.88 13.95
C VAL A 282 -5.11 15.06 13.22
N LEU A 283 -4.16 14.73 12.32
CA LEU A 283 -3.69 15.58 11.25
C LEU A 283 -4.41 15.15 9.97
N TYR A 284 -4.97 16.07 9.23
CA TYR A 284 -5.74 15.77 8.03
C TYR A 284 -5.36 16.68 6.87
N GLU A 285 -5.65 16.26 5.63
CA GLU A 285 -5.51 17.11 4.45
C GLU A 285 -6.58 18.20 4.46
N ALA A 286 -6.15 19.43 4.65
CA ALA A 286 -7.03 20.59 4.69
C ALA A 286 -7.46 21.02 3.28
N GLY A 287 -8.66 21.58 3.18
CA GLY A 287 -9.25 22.04 1.90
C GLY A 287 -10.21 21.03 1.28
N THR A 288 -10.31 19.83 1.84
CA THR A 288 -11.25 18.80 1.37
C THR A 288 -12.17 18.38 2.51
N GLY A 289 -13.37 18.78 2.59
CA GLY A 289 -14.31 18.31 3.59
C GLY A 289 -14.61 19.29 4.74
N GLU A 290 -15.40 18.84 5.68
CA GLU A 290 -15.97 19.63 6.77
C GLU A 290 -15.49 19.20 8.17
N LEU A 291 -14.38 18.46 8.26
CA LEU A 291 -13.88 17.87 9.51
C LEU A 291 -13.82 18.88 10.67
N VAL A 292 -13.28 20.09 10.41
CA VAL A 292 -13.20 21.13 11.46
C VAL A 292 -14.58 21.55 11.93
N THR A 293 -15.53 21.69 11.02
CA THR A 293 -16.91 22.07 11.32
C THR A 293 -17.60 20.98 12.13
N ASN A 294 -17.44 19.73 11.73
CA ASN A 294 -18.01 18.58 12.42
C ASN A 294 -17.41 18.39 13.81
N PHE A 295 -16.09 18.46 13.95
CA PHE A 295 -15.43 18.36 15.26
C PHE A 295 -15.79 19.52 16.19
N LYS A 296 -15.95 20.75 15.67
CA LYS A 296 -16.48 21.88 16.46
C LYS A 296 -17.91 21.63 16.92
N LYS A 297 -18.79 21.20 16.01
CA LYS A 297 -20.20 20.87 16.27
C LYS A 297 -20.33 19.82 17.39
N TRP A 298 -19.43 18.82 17.40
CA TRP A 298 -19.44 17.75 18.40
C TRP A 298 -18.67 18.08 19.70
N GLY A 299 -17.99 19.23 19.77
CA GLY A 299 -17.25 19.66 20.97
C GLY A 299 -15.83 19.09 21.09
N TYR A 300 -15.26 18.51 20.02
CA TYR A 300 -13.95 17.84 20.02
C TYR A 300 -12.88 18.58 19.19
N ARG A 301 -12.95 19.91 19.13
CA ARG A 301 -11.97 20.72 18.41
C ARG A 301 -10.53 20.51 18.89
N ASP A 302 -10.33 20.16 20.14
CA ASP A 302 -9.05 19.85 20.77
C ASP A 302 -8.37 18.60 20.19
N LYS A 303 -9.12 17.73 19.52
CA LYS A 303 -8.60 16.55 18.82
C LYS A 303 -7.99 16.85 17.45
N LEU A 304 -8.11 18.07 16.94
CA LEU A 304 -7.48 18.49 15.69
C LEU A 304 -6.05 18.98 15.93
N LEU A 305 -5.12 18.54 15.09
CA LEU A 305 -3.77 19.09 15.03
C LEU A 305 -3.74 20.38 14.21
N LYS A 306 -2.96 21.34 14.68
CA LYS A 306 -2.68 22.56 13.92
C LYS A 306 -1.78 22.26 12.74
N ASP A 307 -1.77 23.13 11.76
CA ASP A 307 -0.90 23.06 10.59
C ASP A 307 0.58 22.95 11.03
N PRO A 308 1.27 21.85 10.66
CA PRO A 308 2.68 21.66 10.98
C PRO A 308 3.64 22.43 10.06
N SER A 309 3.16 23.22 9.11
CA SER A 309 3.98 23.91 8.11
C SER A 309 5.09 24.78 8.71
N SER A 310 4.92 25.27 9.94
CA SER A 310 5.96 25.99 10.66
C SER A 310 7.18 25.14 11.06
N TYR A 311 7.05 23.83 11.05
CA TYR A 311 8.13 22.88 11.36
C TYR A 311 8.79 22.30 10.10
N ILE A 312 8.11 22.42 8.95
CA ILE A 312 8.64 22.07 7.65
C ILE A 312 9.26 23.36 7.11
N ASN A 313 10.60 23.48 7.12
CA ASN A 313 11.32 24.67 6.67
C ASN A 313 10.80 25.18 5.33
N ARG A 314 9.89 26.15 5.36
CA ARG A 314 9.31 26.81 4.19
C ARG A 314 9.62 28.28 4.23
N SER A 315 10.28 28.74 3.21
CA SER A 315 10.13 30.10 2.74
C SER A 315 8.75 30.23 2.07
N VAL A 316 7.69 30.33 2.85
CA VAL A 316 6.37 30.62 2.30
C VAL A 316 6.12 32.10 2.43
N ASP A 317 6.31 32.84 1.35
CA ASP A 317 5.87 34.23 1.17
C ASP A 317 4.35 34.31 0.92
N GLY A 318 3.56 33.53 1.64
CA GLY A 318 2.10 33.52 1.57
C GLY A 318 1.45 33.78 2.92
N PRO A 319 0.15 34.15 2.95
CA PRO A 319 -0.56 34.33 4.22
C PRO A 319 -0.51 33.02 5.01
N ARG A 320 0.03 33.08 6.23
CA ARG A 320 0.04 31.93 7.15
C ARG A 320 -1.39 31.51 7.39
N ILE A 321 -1.77 30.34 6.85
CA ILE A 321 -3.05 29.73 7.20
C ILE A 321 -2.90 29.24 8.63
N THR A 322 -3.39 30.00 9.58
CA THR A 322 -3.46 29.66 11.02
C THR A 322 -4.57 28.66 11.28
N GLY A 323 -4.62 27.59 10.47
CA GLY A 323 -5.67 26.59 10.46
C GLY A 323 -5.29 25.28 11.11
N TYR A 324 -6.20 24.37 11.06
CA TYR A 324 -6.02 22.96 11.39
C TYR A 324 -5.75 22.17 10.12
N GLY A 325 -4.96 21.07 10.25
CA GLY A 325 -4.61 20.22 9.12
C GLY A 325 -3.47 20.79 8.27
N ILE A 326 -3.15 20.12 7.17
CA ILE A 326 -2.09 20.49 6.24
C ILE A 326 -2.66 20.63 4.83
N VAL A 327 -2.28 21.66 4.09
CA VAL A 327 -2.63 21.82 2.68
C VAL A 327 -1.52 21.19 1.84
N ILE A 328 -1.84 20.14 1.09
CA ILE A 328 -0.90 19.37 0.24
C ILE A 328 -0.91 19.87 -1.23
N GLY A 329 -1.59 20.96 -1.51
CA GLY A 329 -1.75 21.48 -2.89
C GLY A 329 -0.46 22.02 -3.53
N ASP A 330 0.60 22.20 -2.77
CA ASP A 330 1.91 22.66 -3.24
C ASP A 330 2.79 21.45 -3.61
N GLY A 331 3.39 21.47 -4.81
CA GLY A 331 4.25 20.39 -5.31
C GLY A 331 5.45 20.11 -4.40
N ASP A 332 6.03 21.14 -3.81
CA ASP A 332 7.19 21.00 -2.92
C ASP A 332 6.84 20.27 -1.62
N ILE A 333 5.63 20.52 -1.06
CA ILE A 333 5.18 19.82 0.13
C ILE A 333 4.97 18.35 -0.15
N LYS A 334 4.33 18.06 -1.28
CA LYS A 334 4.06 16.70 -1.71
C LYS A 334 5.37 15.93 -1.90
N LEU A 335 6.34 16.54 -2.58
CA LEU A 335 7.63 15.93 -2.82
C LEU A 335 8.39 15.69 -1.51
N GLU A 336 8.39 16.66 -0.60
CA GLU A 336 9.05 16.50 0.70
C GLU A 336 8.35 15.43 1.55
N GLY A 337 7.02 15.42 1.57
CA GLY A 337 6.24 14.36 2.21
C GLY A 337 6.59 12.97 1.67
N MET A 338 6.70 12.82 0.35
CA MET A 338 7.10 11.58 -0.28
C MET A 338 8.53 11.16 0.10
N ARG A 339 9.48 12.11 0.18
CA ARG A 339 10.85 11.82 0.65
C ARG A 339 10.86 11.36 2.11
N MET A 340 10.13 12.03 2.99
CA MET A 340 10.01 11.63 4.40
C MET A 340 9.43 10.23 4.55
N VAL A 341 8.41 9.88 3.78
CA VAL A 341 7.82 8.53 3.77
C VAL A 341 8.82 7.50 3.25
N ARG A 342 9.56 7.81 2.18
CA ARG A 342 10.63 6.94 1.69
C ARG A 342 11.69 6.69 2.76
N ASP A 343 12.22 7.75 3.35
CA ASP A 343 13.27 7.66 4.37
C ASP A 343 12.79 6.88 5.60
N PHE A 344 11.51 7.02 5.95
CA PHE A 344 10.87 6.21 6.98
C PHE A 344 10.80 4.73 6.59
N LEU A 345 10.33 4.39 5.39
CA LEU A 345 10.17 3.00 4.94
C LEU A 345 11.53 2.27 4.85
N TYR A 346 12.56 2.97 4.38
CA TYR A 346 13.91 2.41 4.22
C TYR A 346 14.81 2.60 5.46
N GLU A 347 14.29 3.11 6.57
CA GLU A 347 15.04 3.12 7.84
C GLU A 347 15.42 1.69 8.22
N ILE A 348 16.70 1.42 8.43
CA ILE A 348 17.18 0.12 8.87
C ILE A 348 16.77 -0.07 10.33
N PHE A 349 15.93 -1.06 10.57
CA PHE A 349 15.40 -1.40 11.89
C PHE A 349 16.27 -2.41 12.63
N GLY A 350 16.97 -3.27 11.90
CA GLY A 350 17.82 -4.32 12.43
C GLY A 350 18.50 -5.09 11.30
N LYS A 351 19.08 -6.23 11.66
CA LYS A 351 19.68 -7.16 10.70
C LYS A 351 19.29 -8.59 11.06
N THR A 352 19.21 -9.44 10.04
CA THR A 352 19.03 -10.89 10.19
C THR A 352 20.33 -11.55 10.63
N SER A 353 20.29 -12.85 10.90
CA SER A 353 21.48 -13.64 11.30
C SER A 353 22.57 -13.71 10.22
N ASP A 354 22.21 -13.50 8.96
CA ASP A 354 23.08 -13.45 7.79
C ASP A 354 23.49 -12.03 7.38
N ASP A 355 23.35 -11.06 8.29
CA ASP A 355 23.68 -9.64 8.13
C ASP A 355 22.83 -8.88 7.10
N THR A 356 21.73 -9.46 6.63
CA THR A 356 20.79 -8.80 5.70
C THR A 356 20.01 -7.71 6.44
N PRO A 357 19.90 -6.46 5.90
CA PRO A 357 19.16 -5.39 6.53
C PRO A 357 17.67 -5.72 6.68
N ILE A 358 17.10 -5.43 7.84
CA ILE A 358 15.66 -5.42 8.07
C ILE A 358 15.21 -3.97 8.02
N TYR A 359 14.41 -3.63 7.02
CA TYR A 359 13.90 -2.28 6.85
C TYR A 359 12.62 -2.04 7.65
N ARG A 360 12.29 -0.77 7.86
CA ARG A 360 11.06 -0.38 8.55
C ARG A 360 9.80 -0.89 7.85
N PHE A 361 9.76 -0.91 6.52
CA PHE A 361 8.64 -1.45 5.77
C PHE A 361 8.34 -2.93 6.09
N ASN A 362 9.35 -3.72 6.49
CA ASN A 362 9.14 -5.11 6.92
C ASN A 362 8.31 -5.24 8.20
N GLN A 363 8.03 -4.12 8.89
CA GLN A 363 7.16 -4.05 10.06
C GLN A 363 5.73 -3.60 9.72
N ILE A 364 5.43 -3.36 8.45
CA ILE A 364 4.12 -2.91 7.96
C ILE A 364 3.46 -4.08 7.22
N TYR A 365 2.25 -4.42 7.63
CA TYR A 365 1.48 -5.60 7.17
C TYR A 365 0.14 -5.20 6.53
N ASP A 366 0.01 -3.94 6.06
CA ASP A 366 -1.20 -3.42 5.42
C ASP A 366 -0.92 -2.84 4.02
#